data_d6245f74f7e7f539f6eceaf3415bb33e
#
_entry.id   d6245f74f7e7f539f6eceaf3415bb33e
#
_cell.length_a   1.000
_cell.length_b   1.000
_cell.length_c   1.000
_cell.angle_alpha   90.00
_cell.angle_beta   90.00
_cell.angle_gamma   90.00
#
_symmetry.space_group_name_H-M   'P 1'
#
loop_
_entity.id
_entity.type
_entity.pdbx_description
1 polymer ?
#
loop_
_entity_poly.entity_id
_entity_poly.type
_entity_poly.pdbx_seq_one_letter_code
_entity_poly.pdbx_strand_id
1 'polypeptide(L)'
;MITAIKSVLRTIGFIKDPPLTTRQQLYDFIDSRAAFVSQVTLYTYVKARAGTRFPKLFQNDDFLTSLRIARWHVYGAAICDLGLFAIAQLKRGGGLNDRAAQELAIEMLDGILLDYDQDDIDPKDFAAMGDTGKQRAAFANWDLIADGPAAFQSSSDAVFWWAPIADELKDNDEEIVRNSIHLRWIGVRRDLKELIKPALILADWHKSDRPNPPSI
;
A
#
# COMPACT_ATOMS: atom_id res chain seq x y z
N MET A 1 -7.53 23.97 1.36
CA MET A 1 -7.13 24.01 2.78
C MET A 1 -8.02 23.15 3.69
N ILE A 2 -9.35 23.29 3.67
CA ILE A 2 -10.28 22.48 4.52
C ILE A 2 -10.20 20.98 4.23
N THR A 3 -10.01 20.59 2.98
CA THR A 3 -9.88 19.17 2.56
C THR A 3 -8.61 18.52 3.12
N ALA A 4 -7.49 19.23 3.10
CA ALA A 4 -6.22 18.77 3.66
C ALA A 4 -6.29 18.57 5.19
N ILE A 5 -6.95 19.49 5.91
CA ILE A 5 -7.14 19.38 7.35
C ILE A 5 -8.04 18.18 7.69
N LYS A 6 -9.10 17.94 6.93
CA LYS A 6 -9.97 16.76 7.10
C LYS A 6 -9.22 15.46 6.84
N SER A 7 -8.34 15.42 5.83
CA SER A 7 -7.48 14.27 5.54
C SER A 7 -6.55 13.95 6.71
N VAL A 8 -5.87 14.95 7.25
CA VAL A 8 -4.98 14.80 8.42
C VAL A 8 -5.77 14.32 9.64
N LEU A 9 -6.92 14.91 9.95
CA LEU A 9 -7.76 14.53 11.09
C LEU A 9 -8.31 13.09 10.97
N ARG A 10 -8.58 12.62 9.75
CA ARG A 10 -8.92 11.20 9.50
C ARG A 10 -7.74 10.29 9.76
N THR A 11 -6.55 10.65 9.26
CA THR A 11 -5.33 9.85 9.42
C THR A 11 -4.95 9.65 10.90
N ILE A 12 -5.23 10.63 11.76
CA ILE A 12 -4.99 10.54 13.21
C ILE A 12 -6.21 10.01 14.02
N GLY A 13 -7.25 9.52 13.32
CA GLY A 13 -8.38 8.81 13.96
C GLY A 13 -9.43 9.69 14.63
N PHE A 14 -9.37 11.02 14.48
CA PHE A 14 -10.39 11.92 15.06
C PHE A 14 -11.70 11.95 14.28
N ILE A 15 -11.68 11.59 12.99
CA ILE A 15 -12.88 11.50 12.14
C ILE A 15 -12.91 10.11 11.52
N LYS A 16 -14.02 9.39 11.68
CA LYS A 16 -14.21 8.08 11.07
C LYS A 16 -14.34 8.23 9.56
N ASP A 17 -13.62 7.40 8.81
CA ASP A 17 -13.73 7.39 7.36
C ASP A 17 -15.14 6.93 6.92
N PRO A 18 -15.66 7.48 5.81
CA PRO A 18 -16.93 7.01 5.25
C PRO A 18 -16.80 5.59 4.71
N PRO A 19 -17.92 4.85 4.58
CA PRO A 19 -17.92 3.55 3.93
C PRO A 19 -17.34 3.62 2.50
N LEU A 20 -16.57 2.61 2.11
CA LEU A 20 -16.01 2.45 0.77
C LEU A 20 -17.06 1.75 -0.10
N THR A 21 -17.62 2.47 -1.07
CA THR A 21 -18.75 2.02 -1.91
C THR A 21 -18.44 2.06 -3.40
N THR A 22 -17.33 2.69 -3.78
CA THR A 22 -16.88 2.79 -5.17
C THR A 22 -15.45 2.30 -5.33
N ARG A 23 -15.08 1.94 -6.57
CA ARG A 23 -13.72 1.59 -6.96
C ARG A 23 -12.72 2.69 -6.60
N GLN A 24 -13.03 3.95 -6.94
CA GLN A 24 -12.14 5.07 -6.66
C GLN A 24 -11.90 5.27 -5.16
N GLN A 25 -12.95 5.18 -4.34
CA GLN A 25 -12.79 5.26 -2.87
C GLN A 25 -11.89 4.14 -2.32
N LEU A 26 -11.95 2.94 -2.90
CA LEU A 26 -11.07 1.84 -2.52
C LEU A 26 -9.62 2.14 -2.93
N TYR A 27 -9.39 2.67 -4.13
CA TYR A 27 -8.06 3.06 -4.59
C TYR A 27 -7.46 4.14 -3.71
N ASP A 28 -8.21 5.22 -3.44
CA ASP A 28 -7.78 6.32 -2.56
C ASP A 28 -7.44 5.83 -1.14
N PHE A 29 -8.20 4.86 -0.64
CA PHE A 29 -7.93 4.24 0.66
C PHE A 29 -6.62 3.46 0.63
N ILE A 30 -6.44 2.58 -0.36
CA ILE A 30 -5.23 1.76 -0.49
C ILE A 30 -4.00 2.66 -0.62
N ASP A 31 -4.04 3.62 -1.51
CA ASP A 31 -2.98 4.58 -1.75
C ASP A 31 -2.59 5.33 -0.48
N SER A 32 -3.55 6.04 0.12
CA SER A 32 -3.28 6.87 1.29
C SER A 32 -2.78 6.07 2.50
N ARG A 33 -3.30 4.86 2.72
CA ARG A 33 -2.86 4.01 3.84
C ARG A 33 -1.51 3.36 3.58
N ALA A 34 -1.24 2.91 2.35
CA ALA A 34 0.07 2.40 1.95
C ALA A 34 1.15 3.48 2.09
N ALA A 35 0.89 4.69 1.58
CA ALA A 35 1.79 5.83 1.71
C ALA A 35 2.08 6.17 3.19
N PHE A 36 1.04 6.24 4.02
CA PHE A 36 1.19 6.53 5.45
C PHE A 36 2.02 5.46 6.17
N VAL A 37 1.68 4.17 6.03
CA VAL A 37 2.39 3.08 6.71
C VAL A 37 3.84 3.03 6.28
N SER A 38 4.11 3.13 4.98
CA SER A 38 5.45 3.12 4.41
C SER A 38 6.31 4.25 4.95
N GLN A 39 5.80 5.47 4.85
CA GLN A 39 6.51 6.65 5.29
C GLN A 39 6.80 6.62 6.79
N VAL A 40 5.78 6.39 7.62
CA VAL A 40 5.96 6.41 9.08
C VAL A 40 6.90 5.30 9.52
N THR A 41 6.81 4.10 8.94
CA THR A 41 7.68 2.99 9.33
C THR A 41 9.13 3.24 8.93
N LEU A 42 9.37 3.62 7.67
CA LEU A 42 10.71 3.89 7.17
C LEU A 42 11.39 5.01 7.98
N TYR A 43 10.71 6.15 8.16
CA TYR A 43 11.28 7.27 8.90
C TYR A 43 11.51 6.94 10.38
N THR A 44 10.61 6.19 11.01
CA THR A 44 10.78 5.77 12.41
C THR A 44 12.00 4.87 12.57
N TYR A 45 12.19 3.93 11.63
CA TYR A 45 13.34 3.04 11.66
C TYR A 45 14.66 3.80 11.45
N VAL A 46 14.75 4.62 10.40
CA VAL A 46 15.94 5.44 10.15
C VAL A 46 16.26 6.37 11.33
N LYS A 47 15.23 7.01 11.91
CA LYS A 47 15.38 7.88 13.08
C LYS A 47 15.90 7.12 14.29
N ALA A 48 15.39 5.93 14.55
CA ALA A 48 15.84 5.10 15.66
C ALA A 48 17.32 4.74 15.54
N ARG A 49 17.78 4.42 14.33
CA ARG A 49 19.19 4.07 14.06
C ARG A 49 20.12 5.27 14.02
N ALA A 50 19.67 6.38 13.48
CA ALA A 50 20.47 7.60 13.42
C ALA A 50 20.60 8.32 14.78
N GLY A 51 19.64 8.12 15.67
CA GLY A 51 19.64 8.80 16.99
C GLY A 51 19.73 10.31 16.84
N THR A 52 20.64 10.94 17.57
CA THR A 52 20.87 12.39 17.54
C THR A 52 21.43 12.91 16.21
N ARG A 53 21.94 12.03 15.34
CA ARG A 53 22.45 12.40 14.01
C ARG A 53 21.31 12.55 12.96
N PHE A 54 20.10 12.12 13.28
CA PHE A 54 18.97 12.12 12.33
C PHE A 54 18.78 13.46 11.58
N PRO A 55 18.76 14.64 12.25
CA PRO A 55 18.61 15.92 11.54
C PRO A 55 19.77 16.22 10.57
N LYS A 56 20.98 15.74 10.85
CA LYS A 56 22.16 15.98 10.01
C LYS A 56 22.13 15.15 8.72
N LEU A 57 21.42 14.01 8.72
CA LEU A 57 21.28 13.17 7.54
C LEU A 57 20.58 13.90 6.40
N PHE A 58 19.64 14.81 6.71
CA PHE A 58 18.95 15.62 5.70
C PHE A 58 19.81 16.72 5.06
N GLN A 59 21.07 16.84 5.44
CA GLN A 59 22.06 17.70 4.80
C GLN A 59 22.98 16.92 3.85
N ASN A 60 22.75 15.63 3.67
CA ASN A 60 23.52 14.74 2.82
C ASN A 60 22.68 14.30 1.62
N ASP A 61 23.07 14.68 0.41
CA ASP A 61 22.34 14.43 -0.83
C ASP A 61 22.29 12.93 -1.17
N ASP A 62 23.36 12.17 -0.89
CA ASP A 62 23.40 10.72 -1.13
C ASP A 62 22.39 10.00 -0.22
N PHE A 63 22.30 10.44 1.04
CA PHE A 63 21.29 9.91 1.97
C PHE A 63 19.87 10.23 1.49
N LEU A 64 19.61 11.46 1.06
CA LEU A 64 18.29 11.86 0.56
C LEU A 64 17.89 11.07 -0.68
N THR A 65 18.85 10.83 -1.59
CA THR A 65 18.62 9.99 -2.77
C THR A 65 18.29 8.55 -2.37
N SER A 66 19.07 7.95 -1.48
CA SER A 66 18.82 6.59 -0.98
C SER A 66 17.48 6.48 -0.23
N LEU A 67 17.12 7.49 0.56
CA LEU A 67 15.86 7.54 1.28
C LEU A 67 14.66 7.64 0.31
N ARG A 68 14.80 8.38 -0.78
CA ARG A 68 13.78 8.51 -1.83
C ARG A 68 13.55 7.18 -2.54
N ILE A 69 14.62 6.49 -2.94
CA ILE A 69 14.56 5.16 -3.53
C ILE A 69 13.87 4.18 -2.55
N ALA A 70 14.30 4.14 -1.30
CA ALA A 70 13.71 3.29 -0.27
C ALA A 70 12.21 3.55 -0.10
N ARG A 71 11.79 4.81 -0.10
CA ARG A 71 10.39 5.20 0.04
C ARG A 71 9.53 4.59 -1.07
N TRP A 72 10.00 4.60 -2.32
CA TRP A 72 9.28 4.03 -3.45
C TRP A 72 9.14 2.51 -3.35
N HIS A 73 10.23 1.81 -3.03
CA HIS A 73 10.18 0.35 -2.88
C HIS A 73 9.26 -0.09 -1.75
N VAL A 74 9.31 0.58 -0.61
CA VAL A 74 8.43 0.27 0.53
C VAL A 74 6.97 0.58 0.19
N TYR A 75 6.71 1.69 -0.49
CA TYR A 75 5.39 2.09 -0.89
C TYR A 75 4.78 1.15 -1.93
N GLY A 76 5.52 0.78 -2.98
CA GLY A 76 5.05 -0.18 -3.98
C GLY A 76 4.73 -1.55 -3.37
N ALA A 77 5.59 -2.05 -2.48
CA ALA A 77 5.31 -3.27 -1.74
C ALA A 77 4.06 -3.16 -0.85
N ALA A 78 3.87 -1.99 -0.21
CA ALA A 78 2.72 -1.73 0.65
C ALA A 78 1.39 -1.64 -0.15
N ILE A 79 1.41 -1.04 -1.35
CA ILE A 79 0.26 -1.05 -2.27
C ILE A 79 -0.09 -2.48 -2.66
N CYS A 80 0.90 -3.30 -3.03
CA CYS A 80 0.67 -4.69 -3.38
C CYS A 80 0.06 -5.47 -2.21
N ASP A 81 0.62 -5.34 -1.01
CA ASP A 81 0.13 -6.03 0.18
C ASP A 81 -1.32 -5.64 0.51
N LEU A 82 -1.59 -4.34 0.63
CA LEU A 82 -2.93 -3.85 0.99
C LEU A 82 -3.94 -4.06 -0.13
N GLY A 83 -3.50 -3.92 -1.38
CA GLY A 83 -4.34 -4.13 -2.54
C GLY A 83 -4.81 -5.58 -2.67
N LEU A 84 -3.90 -6.54 -2.60
CA LEU A 84 -4.26 -7.95 -2.61
C LEU A 84 -5.17 -8.32 -1.44
N PHE A 85 -4.91 -7.76 -0.25
CA PHE A 85 -5.77 -7.95 0.90
C PHE A 85 -7.18 -7.37 0.67
N ALA A 86 -7.29 -6.19 0.05
CA ALA A 86 -8.57 -5.57 -0.27
C ALA A 86 -9.38 -6.41 -1.28
N ILE A 87 -8.74 -6.89 -2.34
CA ILE A 87 -9.39 -7.79 -3.32
C ILE A 87 -9.83 -9.11 -2.66
N ALA A 88 -9.02 -9.66 -1.76
CA ALA A 88 -9.43 -10.85 -1.00
C ALA A 88 -10.67 -10.61 -0.12
N GLN A 89 -10.83 -9.39 0.45
CA GLN A 89 -12.07 -9.02 1.15
C GLN A 89 -13.26 -8.87 0.18
N LEU A 90 -13.05 -8.30 -1.01
CA LEU A 90 -14.09 -8.24 -2.07
C LEU A 90 -14.52 -9.63 -2.50
N LYS A 91 -13.57 -10.55 -2.73
CA LYS A 91 -13.86 -11.95 -3.06
C LYS A 91 -14.71 -12.60 -1.99
N ARG A 92 -14.29 -12.51 -0.73
CA ARG A 92 -14.98 -13.12 0.42
C ARG A 92 -16.39 -12.57 0.62
N GLY A 93 -16.58 -11.26 0.48
CA GLY A 93 -17.87 -10.59 0.71
C GLY A 93 -18.76 -10.46 -0.52
N GLY A 94 -18.22 -10.60 -1.72
CA GLY A 94 -18.91 -10.37 -3.00
C GLY A 94 -19.06 -11.62 -3.87
N GLY A 95 -18.53 -12.78 -3.43
CA GLY A 95 -18.70 -14.05 -4.14
C GLY A 95 -17.90 -14.18 -5.44
N LEU A 96 -16.78 -13.46 -5.58
CA LEU A 96 -15.88 -13.59 -6.74
C LEU A 96 -15.19 -14.96 -6.72
N ASN A 97 -14.98 -15.53 -7.91
CA ASN A 97 -14.05 -16.64 -8.08
C ASN A 97 -12.59 -16.15 -8.14
N ASP A 98 -11.63 -17.07 -8.07
CA ASP A 98 -10.20 -16.73 -8.03
C ASP A 98 -9.72 -15.98 -9.26
N ARG A 99 -10.24 -16.34 -10.44
CA ARG A 99 -9.88 -15.68 -11.70
C ARG A 99 -10.36 -14.22 -11.71
N ALA A 100 -11.60 -13.97 -11.35
CA ALA A 100 -12.14 -12.62 -11.28
C ALA A 100 -11.39 -11.77 -10.22
N ALA A 101 -11.04 -12.36 -9.08
CA ALA A 101 -10.22 -11.69 -8.08
C ALA A 101 -8.82 -11.33 -8.61
N GLN A 102 -8.19 -12.22 -9.38
CA GLN A 102 -6.91 -11.95 -10.03
C GLN A 102 -7.01 -10.82 -11.04
N GLU A 103 -8.01 -10.83 -11.93
CA GLU A 103 -8.24 -9.80 -12.93
C GLU A 103 -8.44 -8.42 -12.28
N LEU A 104 -9.28 -8.36 -11.24
CA LEU A 104 -9.50 -7.12 -10.47
C LEU A 104 -8.24 -6.64 -9.73
N ALA A 105 -7.41 -7.55 -9.21
CA ALA A 105 -6.16 -7.18 -8.55
C ALA A 105 -5.17 -6.55 -9.52
N ILE A 106 -5.04 -7.09 -10.73
CA ILE A 106 -4.18 -6.55 -11.78
C ILE A 106 -4.67 -5.15 -12.20
N GLU A 107 -5.96 -5.00 -12.49
CA GLU A 107 -6.56 -3.72 -12.86
C GLU A 107 -6.38 -2.65 -11.77
N MET A 108 -6.58 -3.03 -10.52
CA MET A 108 -6.40 -2.13 -9.38
C MET A 108 -4.95 -1.67 -9.23
N LEU A 109 -3.98 -2.60 -9.34
CA LEU A 109 -2.56 -2.26 -9.25
C LEU A 109 -2.15 -1.31 -10.37
N ASP A 110 -2.59 -1.59 -11.62
CA ASP A 110 -2.34 -0.70 -12.74
C ASP A 110 -3.01 0.68 -12.52
N GLY A 111 -4.25 0.71 -12.07
CA GLY A 111 -4.98 1.96 -11.84
C GLY A 111 -4.36 2.83 -10.74
N ILE A 112 -3.81 2.25 -9.68
CA ILE A 112 -3.15 3.02 -8.62
C ILE A 112 -1.76 3.47 -9.06
N LEU A 113 -0.98 2.61 -9.71
CA LEU A 113 0.40 2.91 -10.07
C LEU A 113 0.52 3.89 -11.25
N LEU A 114 -0.46 3.92 -12.17
CA LEU A 114 -0.46 4.85 -13.32
C LEU A 114 -0.66 6.32 -12.92
N ASP A 115 -1.24 6.60 -11.77
CA ASP A 115 -1.52 7.97 -11.30
C ASP A 115 -0.28 8.69 -10.73
N TYR A 116 0.89 8.01 -10.70
CA TYR A 116 2.10 8.61 -10.13
C TYR A 116 2.99 9.25 -11.18
N ASP A 117 3.44 10.48 -10.86
CA ASP A 117 4.53 11.15 -11.53
C ASP A 117 5.83 10.38 -11.25
N GLN A 118 6.43 9.83 -12.30
CA GLN A 118 7.54 8.87 -12.21
C GLN A 118 8.91 9.57 -12.15
N ASP A 119 8.97 10.88 -12.01
CA ASP A 119 10.23 11.65 -12.04
C ASP A 119 11.20 11.29 -10.89
N ASP A 120 10.67 10.72 -9.80
CA ASP A 120 11.44 10.40 -8.59
C ASP A 120 11.99 8.97 -8.53
N ILE A 121 11.67 8.09 -9.47
CA ILE A 121 12.09 6.68 -9.51
C ILE A 121 12.51 6.27 -10.91
N ASP A 122 13.50 5.37 -11.02
CA ASP A 122 13.83 4.78 -12.31
C ASP A 122 12.60 4.07 -12.91
N PRO A 123 12.21 4.35 -14.16
CA PRO A 123 11.06 3.72 -14.80
C PRO A 123 11.11 2.18 -14.81
N LYS A 124 12.30 1.58 -14.82
CA LYS A 124 12.47 0.12 -14.74
C LYS A 124 12.13 -0.40 -13.36
N ASP A 125 12.56 0.29 -12.30
CA ASP A 125 12.26 -0.10 -10.93
C ASP A 125 10.76 0.03 -10.66
N PHE A 126 10.15 1.09 -11.20
CA PHE A 126 8.70 1.30 -11.08
C PHE A 126 7.90 0.20 -11.80
N ALA A 127 8.27 -0.15 -13.04
CA ALA A 127 7.66 -1.26 -13.77
C ALA A 127 7.82 -2.60 -13.03
N ALA A 128 9.01 -2.87 -12.47
CA ALA A 128 9.29 -4.10 -11.72
C ALA A 128 8.41 -4.23 -10.46
N MET A 129 8.05 -3.13 -9.81
CA MET A 129 7.10 -3.16 -8.69
C MET A 129 5.70 -3.59 -9.14
N GLY A 130 5.21 -3.05 -10.26
CA GLY A 130 3.94 -3.45 -10.87
C GLY A 130 3.93 -4.93 -11.26
N ASP A 131 4.98 -5.40 -11.92
CA ASP A 131 5.12 -6.80 -12.33
C ASP A 131 5.17 -7.76 -11.12
N THR A 132 5.87 -7.38 -10.05
CA THR A 132 5.89 -8.16 -8.80
C THR A 132 4.48 -8.28 -8.21
N GLY A 133 3.72 -7.20 -8.19
CA GLY A 133 2.33 -7.21 -7.72
C GLY A 133 1.43 -8.12 -8.55
N LYS A 134 1.55 -8.05 -9.89
CA LYS A 134 0.80 -8.92 -10.82
C LYS A 134 1.17 -10.39 -10.67
N GLN A 135 2.45 -10.71 -10.51
CA GLN A 135 2.88 -12.08 -10.24
C GLN A 135 2.30 -12.61 -8.93
N ARG A 136 2.30 -11.80 -7.88
CA ARG A 136 1.68 -12.18 -6.60
C ARG A 136 0.18 -12.42 -6.75
N ALA A 137 -0.53 -11.61 -7.53
CA ALA A 137 -1.95 -11.81 -7.83
C ALA A 137 -2.19 -13.12 -8.59
N ALA A 138 -1.30 -13.49 -9.53
CA ALA A 138 -1.40 -14.71 -10.32
C ALA A 138 -1.30 -16.00 -9.50
N PHE A 139 -0.53 -15.97 -8.40
CA PHE A 139 -0.30 -17.12 -7.52
C PHE A 139 -0.95 -16.95 -6.14
N ALA A 140 -1.91 -16.03 -6.02
CA ALA A 140 -2.51 -15.68 -4.75
C ALA A 140 -3.38 -16.81 -4.16
N ASN A 141 -3.09 -17.19 -2.92
CA ASN A 141 -4.04 -17.93 -2.10
C ASN A 141 -4.98 -16.91 -1.42
N TRP A 142 -6.09 -16.61 -2.07
CA TRP A 142 -7.02 -15.55 -1.66
C TRP A 142 -7.59 -15.74 -0.26
N ASP A 143 -7.83 -16.97 0.16
CA ASP A 143 -8.39 -17.26 1.48
C ASP A 143 -7.35 -16.99 2.57
N LEU A 144 -6.10 -17.39 2.34
CA LEU A 144 -4.99 -17.10 3.25
C LEU A 144 -4.71 -15.58 3.34
N ILE A 145 -4.74 -14.88 2.20
CA ILE A 145 -4.58 -13.43 2.13
C ILE A 145 -5.71 -12.74 2.90
N ALA A 146 -6.96 -13.18 2.75
CA ALA A 146 -8.10 -12.58 3.43
C ALA A 146 -8.03 -12.70 4.97
N ASP A 147 -7.33 -13.70 5.51
CA ASP A 147 -7.13 -13.86 6.95
C ASP A 147 -6.11 -12.87 7.52
N GLY A 148 -5.19 -12.40 6.72
CA GLY A 148 -4.49 -11.15 6.96
C GLY A 148 -2.98 -11.20 7.17
N PRO A 149 -2.36 -11.87 8.17
CA PRO A 149 -0.93 -11.65 8.45
C PRO A 149 0.00 -11.98 7.28
N ALA A 150 -0.28 -13.07 6.56
CA ALA A 150 0.54 -13.51 5.42
C ALA A 150 0.52 -12.53 4.22
N ALA A 151 -0.49 -11.66 4.12
CA ALA A 151 -0.60 -10.69 3.05
C ALA A 151 0.47 -9.58 3.10
N PHE A 152 1.02 -9.28 4.29
CA PHE A 152 1.80 -8.08 4.57
C PHE A 152 3.30 -8.33 4.78
N GLN A 153 3.85 -9.36 4.13
CA GLN A 153 5.27 -9.68 4.23
C GLN A 153 6.15 -8.81 3.33
N SER A 154 5.70 -8.50 2.11
CA SER A 154 6.54 -7.77 1.15
C SER A 154 6.88 -6.36 1.59
N SER A 155 5.92 -5.63 2.18
CA SER A 155 6.18 -4.31 2.73
C SER A 155 7.12 -4.36 3.94
N SER A 156 7.04 -5.43 4.73
CA SER A 156 7.93 -5.69 5.85
C SER A 156 9.37 -5.94 5.38
N ASP A 157 9.53 -6.79 4.38
CA ASP A 157 10.83 -7.05 3.75
C ASP A 157 11.40 -5.78 3.13
N ALA A 158 10.59 -5.02 2.41
CA ALA A 158 11.02 -3.80 1.75
C ALA A 158 11.55 -2.75 2.73
N VAL A 159 10.91 -2.56 3.91
CA VAL A 159 11.42 -1.64 4.94
C VAL A 159 12.80 -2.07 5.42
N PHE A 160 12.99 -3.35 5.67
CA PHE A 160 14.27 -3.86 6.17
C PHE A 160 15.37 -3.74 5.11
N TRP A 161 15.11 -4.19 3.88
CA TRP A 161 16.12 -4.23 2.83
C TRP A 161 16.47 -2.85 2.29
N TRP A 162 15.48 -1.98 2.06
CA TRP A 162 15.69 -0.70 1.38
C TRP A 162 16.01 0.47 2.31
N ALA A 163 15.80 0.35 3.63
CA ALA A 163 16.17 1.44 4.54
C ALA A 163 17.64 1.83 4.35
N PRO A 164 17.97 3.12 4.18
CA PRO A 164 19.33 3.61 3.98
C PRO A 164 20.14 3.58 5.29
N ILE A 165 20.37 2.37 5.77
CA ILE A 165 21.10 2.04 7.00
C ILE A 165 22.18 1.03 6.59
N ALA A 166 23.40 1.21 7.04
CA ALA A 166 24.50 0.28 6.80
C ALA A 166 24.15 -1.10 7.35
N ASP A 167 24.52 -2.16 6.63
CA ASP A 167 24.10 -3.53 6.96
C ASP A 167 24.57 -3.96 8.35
N GLU A 168 25.76 -3.53 8.76
CA GLU A 168 26.31 -3.79 10.10
C GLU A 168 25.45 -3.19 11.23
N LEU A 169 24.64 -2.17 10.90
CA LEU A 169 23.71 -1.54 11.84
C LEU A 169 22.32 -2.16 11.82
N LYS A 170 22.06 -3.01 10.83
CA LYS A 170 20.79 -3.76 10.72
C LYS A 170 20.82 -5.08 11.49
N ASP A 171 21.99 -5.53 11.94
CA ASP A 171 22.13 -6.77 12.69
C ASP A 171 21.14 -6.81 13.87
N ASN A 172 20.36 -7.89 13.94
CA ASN A 172 19.30 -8.12 14.93
C ASN A 172 18.07 -7.17 14.86
N ASP A 173 17.94 -6.34 13.82
CA ASP A 173 16.79 -5.44 13.66
C ASP A 173 15.59 -6.07 12.98
N GLU A 174 15.79 -7.14 12.25
CA GLU A 174 14.80 -7.72 11.38
C GLU A 174 13.46 -7.95 12.08
N GLU A 175 13.50 -8.61 13.24
CA GLU A 175 12.26 -8.90 13.99
C GLU A 175 11.57 -7.61 14.49
N ILE A 176 12.35 -6.64 14.98
CA ILE A 176 11.82 -5.36 15.48
C ILE A 176 11.16 -4.58 14.35
N VAL A 177 11.79 -4.52 13.18
CA VAL A 177 11.28 -3.82 12.00
C VAL A 177 10.00 -4.48 11.50
N ARG A 178 10.00 -5.81 11.36
CA ARG A 178 8.83 -6.59 10.94
C ARG A 178 7.66 -6.41 11.89
N ASN A 179 7.88 -6.50 13.18
CA ASN A 179 6.84 -6.29 14.19
C ASN A 179 6.30 -4.86 14.16
N SER A 180 7.16 -3.86 13.96
CA SER A 180 6.75 -2.45 13.89
C SER A 180 5.77 -2.18 12.74
N ILE A 181 6.04 -2.69 11.54
CA ILE A 181 5.14 -2.51 10.40
C ILE A 181 3.88 -3.37 10.52
N HIS A 182 3.99 -4.59 11.04
CA HIS A 182 2.84 -5.47 11.26
C HIS A 182 1.82 -4.86 12.23
N LEU A 183 2.27 -4.23 13.30
CA LEU A 183 1.40 -3.52 14.24
C LEU A 183 0.59 -2.40 13.55
N ARG A 184 1.20 -1.66 12.61
CA ARG A 184 0.50 -0.63 11.83
C ARG A 184 -0.56 -1.24 10.90
N TRP A 185 -0.24 -2.36 10.27
CA TRP A 185 -1.18 -3.06 9.41
C TRP A 185 -2.40 -3.61 10.15
N ILE A 186 -2.31 -3.91 11.45
CA ILE A 186 -3.48 -4.36 12.24
C ILE A 186 -4.60 -3.30 12.20
N GLY A 187 -4.25 -2.03 12.42
CA GLY A 187 -5.22 -0.93 12.35
C GLY A 187 -5.82 -0.77 10.96
N VAL A 188 -4.98 -0.73 9.92
CA VAL A 188 -5.43 -0.57 8.53
C VAL A 188 -6.34 -1.72 8.07
N ARG A 189 -5.98 -2.96 8.40
CA ARG A 189 -6.82 -4.15 8.10
C ARG A 189 -8.19 -4.08 8.77
N ARG A 190 -8.21 -3.68 10.04
CA ARG A 190 -9.47 -3.51 10.79
C ARG A 190 -10.33 -2.43 10.12
N ASP A 191 -9.76 -1.28 9.83
CA ASP A 191 -10.46 -0.16 9.22
C ASP A 191 -11.01 -0.54 7.83
N LEU A 192 -10.21 -1.21 7.00
CA LEU A 192 -10.68 -1.70 5.71
C LEU A 192 -11.87 -2.67 5.85
N LYS A 193 -11.76 -3.68 6.73
CA LYS A 193 -12.85 -4.64 6.94
C LYS A 193 -14.15 -3.98 7.42
N GLU A 194 -14.06 -2.92 8.20
CA GLU A 194 -15.22 -2.18 8.69
C GLU A 194 -15.87 -1.32 7.60
N LEU A 195 -15.03 -0.66 6.78
CA LEU A 195 -15.48 0.32 5.81
C LEU A 195 -15.91 -0.27 4.47
N ILE A 196 -15.30 -1.38 4.04
CA ILE A 196 -15.52 -1.97 2.73
C ILE A 196 -16.95 -2.46 2.56
N LYS A 197 -17.57 -2.15 1.39
CA LYS A 197 -18.91 -2.61 1.00
C LYS A 197 -18.81 -3.39 -0.32
N PRO A 198 -18.45 -4.70 -0.26
CA PRO A 198 -18.11 -5.48 -1.44
C PRO A 198 -19.11 -5.40 -2.58
N ALA A 199 -20.40 -5.61 -2.27
CA ALA A 199 -21.46 -5.59 -3.29
C ALA A 199 -21.57 -4.24 -4.03
N LEU A 200 -21.37 -3.12 -3.32
CA LEU A 200 -21.45 -1.78 -3.92
C LEU A 200 -20.23 -1.49 -4.78
N ILE A 201 -19.03 -1.84 -4.30
CA ILE A 201 -17.78 -1.65 -5.05
C ILE A 201 -17.79 -2.48 -6.33
N LEU A 202 -18.21 -3.75 -6.26
CA LEU A 202 -18.29 -4.62 -7.44
C LEU A 202 -19.35 -4.13 -8.45
N ALA A 203 -20.48 -3.63 -7.96
CA ALA A 203 -21.49 -3.02 -8.85
C ALA A 203 -20.99 -1.75 -9.54
N ASP A 204 -20.17 -0.94 -8.87
CA ASP A 204 -19.51 0.23 -9.44
C ASP A 204 -18.46 -0.17 -10.47
N TRP A 205 -17.66 -1.21 -10.17
CA TRP A 205 -16.63 -1.74 -11.07
C TRP A 205 -17.24 -2.19 -12.39
N HIS A 206 -18.29 -3.02 -12.37
CA HIS A 206 -18.98 -3.49 -13.55
C HIS A 206 -19.70 -2.41 -14.38
N LYS A 207 -20.00 -1.25 -13.77
CA LYS A 207 -20.55 -0.11 -14.54
C LYS A 207 -19.49 0.59 -15.38
N SER A 208 -18.28 0.64 -14.89
CA SER A 208 -17.15 1.29 -15.58
C SER A 208 -16.69 0.51 -16.80
N ASP A 209 -16.93 -0.81 -16.84
CA ASP A 209 -16.60 -1.67 -17.99
C ASP A 209 -17.62 -1.61 -19.13
N ARG A 210 -18.74 -0.92 -18.95
CA ARG A 210 -19.72 -0.75 -20.03
C ARG A 210 -19.30 0.40 -20.94
N PRO A 211 -19.08 0.16 -22.24
CA PRO A 211 -18.86 1.26 -23.18
C PRO A 211 -20.03 2.24 -23.08
N ASN A 212 -19.71 3.54 -23.04
CA ASN A 212 -20.73 4.59 -23.09
C ASN A 212 -21.65 4.32 -24.28
N PRO A 213 -22.99 4.32 -24.10
CA PRO A 213 -23.89 4.22 -25.25
C PRO A 213 -23.58 5.38 -26.22
N PRO A 214 -23.58 5.15 -27.54
CA PRO A 214 -23.32 6.21 -28.47
C PRO A 214 -24.32 7.35 -28.25
N SER A 215 -23.78 8.56 -28.12
CA SER A 215 -24.60 9.79 -28.04
C SER A 215 -25.48 9.87 -29.24
N ILE A 216 -26.82 9.83 -29.08
CA ILE A 216 -27.83 10.01 -30.11
C ILE A 216 -27.91 11.50 -30.45
#